data_8c4b933bca6925a753adbae72af3d9fc
#
_entry.id   8c4b933bca6925a753adbae72af3d9fc
#
_cell.length_a   1.000
_cell.length_b   1.000
_cell.length_c   1.000
_cell.angle_alpha   90.00
_cell.angle_beta   90.00
_cell.angle_gamma   90.00
#
_symmetry.space_group_name_H-M   'P 1'
#
loop_
_entity.id
_entity.type
_entity.pdbx_description
1 polymer ?
#
loop_
_entity_poly.entity_id
_entity_poly.type
_entity_poly.pdbx_seq_one_letter_code
_entity_poly.pdbx_strand_id
1 'polypeptide(L)'
;KTVARLIGARNGLGTRRQVFMVSLGGFDNHDNLIVQQAALLGKVSDALTAFYNATVELGVANKVTAFTASDFGRTLASNGDGSDHGWGSHHMMIGGAVKGKAFYGTAPPVSVSNTAAAQDQWHVGQGRLLPSTSVDQYAATLAKWFGVADAELDGILPNLRRFGVAAGRPDYPANMGFMA
;
A
#
# COMPACT_ATOMS: atom_id res chain seq x y z
N LYS A 1 16.95 0.29 -11.03
CA LYS A 1 18.22 0.91 -11.44
C LYS A 1 18.02 2.33 -11.97
N THR A 2 17.13 2.57 -12.97
CA THR A 2 16.92 3.91 -13.57
C THR A 2 16.45 4.94 -12.54
N VAL A 3 15.45 4.62 -11.72
CA VAL A 3 14.95 5.51 -10.67
C VAL A 3 16.07 5.94 -9.71
N ALA A 4 16.90 5.00 -9.22
CA ALA A 4 18.03 5.33 -8.35
C ALA A 4 19.05 6.28 -9.01
N ARG A 5 19.29 6.13 -10.32
CA ARG A 5 20.16 7.06 -11.08
C ARG A 5 19.55 8.46 -11.18
N LEU A 6 18.24 8.56 -11.44
CA LEU A 6 17.54 9.85 -11.49
C LEU A 6 17.57 10.56 -10.13
N ILE A 7 17.36 9.82 -9.05
CA ILE A 7 17.50 10.34 -7.67
C ILE A 7 18.95 10.79 -7.40
N GLY A 8 19.94 10.03 -7.85
CA GLY A 8 21.35 10.42 -7.73
C GLY A 8 21.68 11.71 -8.48
N ALA A 9 21.07 11.92 -9.65
CA ALA A 9 21.27 13.11 -10.48
C ALA A 9 20.43 14.33 -10.05
N ARG A 10 19.62 14.25 -9.00
CA ARG A 10 18.66 15.27 -8.58
C ARG A 10 19.19 16.69 -8.51
N ASN A 11 20.44 16.88 -8.05
CA ASN A 11 21.05 18.19 -7.92
C ASN A 11 21.34 18.79 -9.32
N GLY A 12 21.90 18.00 -10.23
CA GLY A 12 22.14 18.42 -11.62
C GLY A 12 20.85 18.66 -12.40
N LEU A 13 19.76 17.95 -12.05
CA LEU A 13 18.45 18.12 -12.65
C LEU A 13 17.63 19.27 -12.02
N GLY A 14 18.10 19.87 -10.91
CA GLY A 14 17.38 20.91 -10.19
C GLY A 14 16.07 20.45 -9.54
N THR A 15 15.85 19.14 -9.40
CA THR A 15 14.59 18.59 -8.88
C THR A 15 14.60 18.47 -7.37
N ARG A 16 13.53 18.98 -6.71
CA ARG A 16 13.36 18.91 -5.25
C ARG A 16 12.45 17.78 -4.82
N ARG A 17 11.38 17.52 -5.57
CA ARG A 17 10.39 16.46 -5.33
C ARG A 17 10.19 15.68 -6.61
N GLN A 18 10.17 14.38 -6.51
CA GLN A 18 10.00 13.46 -7.63
C GLN A 18 9.08 12.33 -7.23
N VAL A 19 8.16 11.97 -8.12
CA VAL A 19 7.31 10.79 -8.00
C VAL A 19 7.63 9.88 -9.18
N PHE A 20 7.84 8.60 -8.90
CA PHE A 20 8.11 7.60 -9.91
C PHE A 20 7.07 6.49 -9.81
N MET A 21 6.54 6.08 -10.94
CA MET A 21 5.70 4.91 -11.07
C MET A 21 6.46 3.80 -11.78
N VAL A 22 6.44 2.61 -11.18
CA VAL A 22 7.06 1.39 -11.74
C VAL A 22 6.02 0.29 -11.70
N SER A 23 5.81 -0.39 -12.81
CA SER A 23 4.84 -1.47 -12.92
C SER A 23 5.54 -2.83 -13.00
N LEU A 24 4.98 -3.81 -12.30
CA LEU A 24 5.34 -5.22 -12.40
C LEU A 24 4.04 -6.01 -12.64
N GLY A 25 3.91 -6.60 -13.82
CA GLY A 25 2.77 -7.43 -14.18
C GLY A 25 2.86 -8.87 -13.65
N GLY A 26 1.84 -9.65 -13.97
CA GLY A 26 1.79 -11.10 -13.70
C GLY A 26 1.05 -11.48 -12.42
N PHE A 27 0.46 -10.55 -11.68
CA PHE A 27 -0.28 -10.85 -10.43
C PHE A 27 -1.74 -11.26 -10.65
N ASP A 28 -2.21 -11.25 -11.88
CA ASP A 28 -3.56 -11.69 -12.23
C ASP A 28 -3.61 -13.22 -12.39
N ASN A 29 -3.41 -13.91 -11.25
CA ASN A 29 -3.26 -15.37 -11.20
C ASN A 29 -4.61 -16.05 -10.93
N HIS A 30 -5.37 -16.32 -11.96
CA HIS A 30 -6.58 -17.13 -11.87
C HIS A 30 -6.28 -18.64 -11.87
N ASP A 31 -5.09 -19.02 -12.35
CA ASP A 31 -4.57 -20.38 -12.36
C ASP A 31 -3.14 -20.40 -11.80
N ASN A 32 -2.71 -21.52 -11.24
CA ASN A 32 -1.35 -21.76 -10.73
C ASN A 32 -0.87 -20.66 -9.75
N LEU A 33 -1.79 -20.13 -8.95
CA LEU A 33 -1.58 -18.97 -8.07
C LEU A 33 -0.42 -19.18 -7.09
N ILE A 34 -0.39 -20.33 -6.41
CA ILE A 34 0.56 -20.57 -5.31
C ILE A 34 2.00 -20.46 -5.80
N VAL A 35 2.31 -21.07 -6.93
CA VAL A 35 3.67 -21.08 -7.51
C VAL A 35 4.02 -19.71 -8.08
N GLN A 36 3.11 -19.12 -8.86
CA GLN A 36 3.37 -17.85 -9.53
C GLN A 36 3.49 -16.68 -8.55
N GLN A 37 2.60 -16.59 -7.58
CA GLN A 37 2.59 -15.49 -6.63
C GLN A 37 3.82 -15.50 -5.72
N ALA A 38 4.26 -16.66 -5.28
CA ALA A 38 5.49 -16.78 -4.49
C ALA A 38 6.70 -16.21 -5.26
N ALA A 39 6.84 -16.57 -6.54
CA ALA A 39 7.92 -16.07 -7.39
C ALA A 39 7.82 -14.55 -7.64
N LEU A 40 6.61 -14.01 -7.83
CA LEU A 40 6.36 -12.58 -8.04
C LEU A 40 6.65 -11.77 -6.78
N LEU A 41 6.21 -12.23 -5.61
CA LEU A 41 6.50 -11.59 -4.33
C LEU A 41 8.00 -11.61 -4.03
N GLY A 42 8.72 -12.68 -4.39
CA GLY A 42 10.18 -12.73 -4.33
C GLY A 42 10.81 -11.60 -5.15
N LYS A 43 10.38 -11.40 -6.40
CA LYS A 43 10.86 -10.29 -7.25
C LYS A 43 10.59 -8.92 -6.64
N VAL A 44 9.40 -8.71 -6.04
CA VAL A 44 9.07 -7.45 -5.34
C VAL A 44 10.01 -7.23 -4.17
N SER A 45 10.23 -8.26 -3.34
CA SER A 45 11.14 -8.20 -2.19
C SER A 45 12.56 -7.83 -2.60
N ASP A 46 13.10 -8.50 -3.61
CA ASP A 46 14.45 -8.25 -4.12
C ASP A 46 14.58 -6.83 -4.69
N ALA A 47 13.58 -6.39 -5.46
CA ALA A 47 13.57 -5.06 -6.06
C ALA A 47 13.50 -3.96 -5.00
N LEU A 48 12.63 -4.10 -3.99
CA LEU A 48 12.51 -3.14 -2.89
C LEU A 48 13.79 -3.09 -2.05
N THR A 49 14.37 -4.24 -1.73
CA THR A 49 15.62 -4.34 -0.97
C THR A 49 16.77 -3.69 -1.71
N ALA A 50 16.96 -4.03 -2.99
CA ALA A 50 18.02 -3.43 -3.80
C ALA A 50 17.83 -1.91 -3.97
N PHE A 51 16.59 -1.45 -4.11
CA PHE A 51 16.28 -0.03 -4.22
C PHE A 51 16.55 0.71 -2.91
N TYR A 52 16.14 0.16 -1.77
CA TYR A 52 16.42 0.73 -0.46
C TYR A 52 17.94 0.87 -0.21
N ASN A 53 18.71 -0.19 -0.48
CA ASN A 53 20.16 -0.16 -0.34
C ASN A 53 20.79 0.94 -1.22
N ALA A 54 20.31 1.11 -2.46
CA ALA A 54 20.77 2.20 -3.33
C ALA A 54 20.45 3.59 -2.73
N THR A 55 19.31 3.77 -2.05
CA THR A 55 19.00 5.05 -1.37
C THR A 55 19.89 5.29 -0.15
N VAL A 56 20.32 4.24 0.54
CA VAL A 56 21.30 4.32 1.63
C VAL A 56 22.67 4.74 1.07
N GLU A 57 23.15 4.09 0.01
CA GLU A 57 24.41 4.46 -0.65
C GLU A 57 24.41 5.92 -1.15
N LEU A 58 23.28 6.41 -1.63
CA LEU A 58 23.11 7.81 -2.08
C LEU A 58 22.96 8.81 -0.92
N GLY A 59 22.90 8.35 0.33
CA GLY A 59 22.72 9.19 1.53
C GLY A 59 21.33 9.86 1.58
N VAL A 60 20.30 9.26 0.98
CA VAL A 60 18.95 9.85 0.89
C VAL A 60 17.84 8.94 1.41
N ALA A 61 18.16 7.88 2.12
CA ALA A 61 17.17 6.90 2.60
C ALA A 61 15.99 7.56 3.34
N ASN A 62 16.23 8.57 4.19
CA ASN A 62 15.17 9.30 4.91
C ASN A 62 14.34 10.26 4.03
N LYS A 63 14.72 10.42 2.77
CA LYS A 63 14.05 11.32 1.80
C LYS A 63 13.38 10.55 0.67
N VAL A 64 13.44 9.23 0.72
CA VAL A 64 12.87 8.34 -0.32
C VAL A 64 12.03 7.27 0.35
N THR A 65 10.81 7.12 -0.12
CA THR A 65 9.90 6.06 0.29
C THR A 65 9.40 5.34 -0.95
N ALA A 66 9.55 4.02 -0.97
CA ALA A 66 8.90 3.15 -1.94
C ALA A 66 7.69 2.48 -1.27
N PHE A 67 6.60 2.38 -2.01
CA PHE A 67 5.38 1.74 -1.55
C PHE A 67 4.71 0.99 -2.68
N THR A 68 3.97 -0.06 -2.34
CA THR A 68 3.20 -0.82 -3.32
C THR A 68 1.79 -0.28 -3.44
N ALA A 69 1.20 -0.42 -4.61
CA ALA A 69 -0.21 -0.21 -4.89
C ALA A 69 -0.68 -1.31 -5.85
N SER A 70 -1.95 -1.65 -5.81
CA SER A 70 -2.56 -2.67 -6.68
C SER A 70 -3.99 -2.30 -7.00
N ASP A 71 -4.46 -2.70 -8.17
CA ASP A 71 -5.84 -2.46 -8.61
C ASP A 71 -6.84 -3.40 -7.95
N PHE A 72 -6.38 -4.57 -7.48
CA PHE A 72 -7.24 -5.58 -6.86
C PHE A 72 -6.52 -6.39 -5.79
N GLY A 73 -7.28 -6.92 -4.84
CA GLY A 73 -6.87 -8.00 -3.97
C GLY A 73 -7.35 -9.35 -4.50
N ARG A 74 -7.32 -10.38 -3.67
CA ARG A 74 -7.78 -11.73 -4.01
C ARG A 74 -8.91 -12.18 -3.10
N THR A 75 -9.80 -13.04 -3.64
CA THR A 75 -10.73 -13.80 -2.81
C THR A 75 -9.99 -14.79 -1.93
N LEU A 76 -10.55 -15.09 -0.75
CA LEU A 76 -10.05 -16.18 0.09
C LEU A 76 -10.47 -17.55 -0.45
N ALA A 77 -11.64 -17.63 -1.10
CA ALA A 77 -12.07 -18.84 -1.75
C ALA A 77 -11.26 -19.08 -3.03
N SER A 78 -10.83 -20.31 -3.22
CA SER A 78 -10.20 -20.75 -4.47
C SER A 78 -11.26 -20.90 -5.56
N ASN A 79 -10.90 -20.60 -6.81
CA ASN A 79 -11.68 -20.90 -8.01
C ASN A 79 -11.23 -22.23 -8.69
N GLY A 80 -10.39 -23.00 -8.00
CA GLY A 80 -9.80 -24.27 -8.47
C GLY A 80 -8.29 -24.27 -8.25
N ASP A 81 -7.53 -23.63 -9.11
CA ASP A 81 -6.07 -23.53 -9.09
C ASP A 81 -5.55 -22.11 -8.80
N GLY A 82 -6.44 -21.17 -8.67
CA GLY A 82 -6.16 -19.79 -8.34
C GLY A 82 -7.20 -19.15 -7.43
N SER A 83 -7.39 -17.86 -7.57
CA SER A 83 -8.48 -17.13 -6.91
C SER A 83 -8.96 -15.97 -7.77
N ASP A 84 -10.17 -15.50 -7.53
CA ASP A 84 -10.75 -14.36 -8.22
C ASP A 84 -10.30 -13.02 -7.57
N HIS A 85 -10.65 -11.90 -8.20
CA HIS A 85 -10.37 -10.58 -7.67
C HIS A 85 -11.18 -10.29 -6.41
N GLY A 86 -10.54 -9.62 -5.45
CA GLY A 86 -11.14 -9.12 -4.22
C GLY A 86 -10.90 -7.62 -4.06
N TRP A 87 -11.42 -7.06 -2.97
CA TRP A 87 -11.40 -5.62 -2.71
C TRP A 87 -10.09 -5.12 -2.14
N GLY A 88 -9.59 -5.78 -1.13
CA GLY A 88 -8.48 -5.31 -0.33
C GLY A 88 -7.30 -6.26 -0.32
N SER A 89 -6.14 -5.73 0.02
CA SER A 89 -4.92 -6.49 0.19
C SER A 89 -3.98 -5.77 1.15
N HIS A 90 -2.84 -6.39 1.40
CA HIS A 90 -1.75 -5.78 2.14
C HIS A 90 -0.84 -4.99 1.18
N HIS A 91 -0.42 -3.82 1.62
CA HIS A 91 0.59 -3.03 0.93
C HIS A 91 1.85 -2.93 1.76
N MET A 92 2.98 -2.86 1.10
CA MET A 92 4.30 -2.76 1.71
C MET A 92 4.87 -1.39 1.46
N MET A 93 5.62 -0.87 2.44
CA MET A 93 6.36 0.36 2.31
C MET A 93 7.75 0.23 2.91
N ILE A 94 8.73 0.85 2.29
CA ILE A 94 10.12 0.84 2.71
C ILE A 94 10.74 2.21 2.47
N GLY A 95 11.49 2.71 3.46
CA GLY A 95 12.20 3.98 3.40
C GLY A 95 12.77 4.33 4.76
N GLY A 96 13.77 5.19 4.81
CA GLY A 96 14.40 5.56 6.08
C GLY A 96 13.50 6.36 7.02
N ALA A 97 12.47 7.05 6.48
CA ALA A 97 11.46 7.76 7.26
C ALA A 97 10.23 6.90 7.58
N VAL A 98 10.19 5.64 7.15
CA VAL A 98 9.10 4.72 7.49
C VAL A 98 9.34 4.17 8.89
N LYS A 99 8.36 4.27 9.76
CA LYS A 99 8.33 3.58 11.06
C LYS A 99 8.05 2.09 10.82
N GLY A 100 9.08 1.39 10.36
CA GLY A 100 9.00 0.00 9.90
C GLY A 100 8.85 -1.03 11.02
N LYS A 101 8.82 -2.32 10.63
CA LYS A 101 8.63 -3.48 11.51
C LYS A 101 7.28 -3.47 12.25
N ALA A 102 6.27 -2.87 11.68
CA ALA A 102 4.93 -2.76 12.22
C ALA A 102 3.86 -2.96 11.15
N PHE A 103 2.69 -3.38 11.59
CA PHE A 103 1.47 -3.37 10.78
C PHE A 103 0.66 -2.13 11.13
N TYR A 104 0.10 -1.47 10.12
CA TYR A 104 -0.77 -0.30 10.24
C TYR A 104 -2.14 -0.63 9.69
N GLY A 105 -3.18 -0.22 10.40
CA GLY A 105 -4.55 -0.65 10.17
C GLY A 105 -4.87 -1.94 10.94
N THR A 106 -6.12 -2.35 10.87
CA THR A 106 -6.64 -3.56 11.53
C THR A 106 -7.04 -4.55 10.46
N ALA A 107 -6.52 -5.78 10.51
CA ALA A 107 -6.94 -6.82 9.60
C ALA A 107 -8.43 -7.15 9.83
N PRO A 108 -9.26 -7.23 8.78
CA PRO A 108 -10.63 -7.69 8.93
C PRO A 108 -10.65 -9.17 9.36
N PRO A 109 -11.70 -9.64 10.04
CA PRO A 109 -11.87 -11.06 10.33
C PRO A 109 -11.84 -11.88 9.03
N VAL A 110 -11.15 -13.01 9.08
CA VAL A 110 -11.03 -13.92 7.94
C VAL A 110 -12.20 -14.89 7.96
N SER A 111 -13.10 -14.78 6.99
CA SER A 111 -14.21 -15.70 6.80
C SER A 111 -14.59 -15.83 5.32
N VAL A 112 -15.12 -16.99 4.95
CA VAL A 112 -15.77 -17.26 3.68
C VAL A 112 -17.23 -17.69 3.89
N SER A 113 -17.67 -17.80 5.15
CA SER A 113 -19.04 -18.17 5.52
C SER A 113 -20.00 -17.00 5.28
N ASN A 114 -21.27 -17.31 5.10
CA ASN A 114 -22.30 -16.32 4.79
C ASN A 114 -23.43 -16.41 5.82
N THR A 115 -23.08 -16.23 7.10
CA THR A 115 -24.02 -16.28 8.22
C THR A 115 -24.21 -14.88 8.83
N ALA A 116 -25.08 -14.76 9.81
CA ALA A 116 -25.26 -13.53 10.58
C ALA A 116 -24.17 -13.30 11.64
N ALA A 117 -23.18 -14.19 11.76
CA ALA A 117 -22.08 -14.04 12.72
C ALA A 117 -21.21 -12.83 12.36
N ALA A 118 -20.70 -12.13 13.37
CA ALA A 118 -19.98 -10.87 13.19
C ALA A 118 -18.77 -10.98 12.24
N GLN A 119 -18.03 -12.09 12.30
CA GLN A 119 -16.88 -12.33 11.41
C GLN A 119 -17.28 -12.46 9.94
N ASP A 120 -18.49 -12.91 9.66
CA ASP A 120 -18.99 -13.13 8.29
C ASP A 120 -19.50 -11.84 7.63
N GLN A 121 -19.57 -10.74 8.40
CA GLN A 121 -20.02 -9.45 7.90
C GLN A 121 -18.90 -8.62 7.25
N TRP A 122 -17.67 -9.13 7.27
CA TRP A 122 -16.49 -8.43 6.76
C TRP A 122 -16.10 -8.81 5.34
N HIS A 123 -16.98 -9.49 4.60
CA HIS A 123 -16.75 -9.80 3.19
C HIS A 123 -18.05 -9.73 2.36
N VAL A 124 -17.88 -9.58 1.06
CA VAL A 124 -18.99 -9.52 0.09
C VAL A 124 -19.02 -10.76 -0.81
N GLY A 125 -19.07 -11.92 -0.16
CA GLY A 125 -19.04 -13.23 -0.82
C GLY A 125 -17.64 -13.71 -1.20
N GLN A 126 -17.42 -15.02 -1.23
CA GLN A 126 -16.18 -15.71 -1.58
C GLN A 126 -14.93 -15.22 -0.79
N GLY A 127 -15.13 -14.60 0.36
CA GLY A 127 -14.04 -14.01 1.12
C GLY A 127 -13.37 -12.81 0.43
N ARG A 128 -14.14 -12.00 -0.30
CA ARG A 128 -13.73 -10.65 -0.73
C ARG A 128 -13.80 -9.74 0.49
N LEU A 129 -12.73 -9.71 1.26
CA LEU A 129 -12.69 -8.95 2.50
C LEU A 129 -12.83 -7.45 2.24
N LEU A 130 -13.64 -6.79 3.06
CA LEU A 130 -13.73 -5.34 3.07
C LEU A 130 -12.47 -4.76 3.72
N PRO A 131 -11.77 -3.83 3.07
CA PRO A 131 -10.59 -3.23 3.66
C PRO A 131 -10.97 -2.36 4.86
N SER A 132 -10.19 -2.45 5.92
CA SER A 132 -10.34 -1.64 7.13
C SER A 132 -9.63 -0.28 7.03
N THR A 133 -8.80 -0.10 6.00
CA THR A 133 -8.07 1.13 5.69
C THR A 133 -8.33 1.49 4.24
N SER A 134 -8.67 2.76 3.98
CA SER A 134 -8.90 3.23 2.62
C SER A 134 -7.60 3.64 1.94
N VAL A 135 -7.63 3.66 0.60
CA VAL A 135 -6.54 4.22 -0.20
C VAL A 135 -6.32 5.70 0.12
N ASP A 136 -7.38 6.46 0.48
CA ASP A 136 -7.27 7.87 0.86
C ASP A 136 -6.45 8.05 2.14
N GLN A 137 -6.65 7.21 3.18
CA GLN A 137 -5.87 7.26 4.42
C GLN A 137 -4.38 6.92 4.15
N TYR A 138 -4.14 5.92 3.32
CA TYR A 138 -2.81 5.52 2.90
C TYR A 138 -2.10 6.64 2.12
N ALA A 139 -2.77 7.18 1.11
CA ALA A 139 -2.27 8.26 0.28
C ALA A 139 -2.08 9.57 1.06
N ALA A 140 -3.00 9.93 1.97
CA ALA A 140 -2.89 11.12 2.80
C ALA A 140 -1.64 11.10 3.69
N THR A 141 -1.33 9.93 4.28
CA THR A 141 -0.12 9.77 5.09
C THR A 141 1.15 9.99 4.27
N LEU A 142 1.21 9.46 3.06
CA LEU A 142 2.32 9.66 2.12
C LEU A 142 2.39 11.10 1.60
N ALA A 143 1.25 11.69 1.24
CA ALA A 143 1.15 13.05 0.73
C ALA A 143 1.62 14.08 1.78
N LYS A 144 1.20 13.91 3.03
CA LYS A 144 1.65 14.74 4.15
C LYS A 144 3.17 14.68 4.33
N TRP A 145 3.74 13.48 4.35
CA TRP A 145 5.19 13.30 4.40
C TRP A 145 5.89 13.94 3.19
N PHE A 146 5.31 13.86 2.01
CA PHE A 146 5.83 14.46 0.79
C PHE A 146 5.77 16.00 0.81
N GLY A 147 5.02 16.59 1.75
CA GLY A 147 4.94 18.04 2.00
C GLY A 147 3.66 18.70 1.48
N VAL A 148 2.59 17.94 1.28
CA VAL A 148 1.25 18.49 1.05
C VAL A 148 0.72 19.05 2.37
N ALA A 149 0.22 20.27 2.36
CA ALA A 149 -0.38 20.90 3.53
C ALA A 149 -1.71 20.23 3.89
N ASP A 150 -2.03 20.16 5.18
CA ASP A 150 -3.27 19.53 5.66
C ASP A 150 -4.53 20.14 5.00
N ALA A 151 -4.52 21.45 4.77
CA ALA A 151 -5.63 22.16 4.13
C ALA A 151 -5.85 21.79 2.65
N GLU A 152 -4.86 21.19 1.99
CA GLU A 152 -4.94 20.81 0.58
C GLU A 152 -5.37 19.33 0.40
N LEU A 153 -5.26 18.52 1.49
CA LEU A 153 -5.51 17.08 1.40
C LEU A 153 -6.94 16.76 0.96
N ASP A 154 -7.95 17.48 1.46
CA ASP A 154 -9.36 17.25 1.11
C ASP A 154 -9.66 17.57 -0.37
N GLY A 155 -8.91 18.49 -0.96
CA GLY A 155 -9.03 18.80 -2.39
C GLY A 155 -8.43 17.72 -3.29
N ILE A 156 -7.37 17.05 -2.82
CA ILE A 156 -6.66 15.98 -3.54
C ILE A 156 -7.34 14.63 -3.28
N LEU A 157 -7.80 14.39 -2.05
CA LEU A 157 -8.38 13.15 -1.55
C LEU A 157 -9.78 13.44 -0.96
N PRO A 158 -10.81 13.66 -1.78
CA PRO A 158 -12.10 14.17 -1.32
C PRO A 158 -12.86 13.26 -0.34
N ASN A 159 -12.53 11.97 -0.29
CA ASN A 159 -13.11 11.05 0.70
C ASN A 159 -12.41 11.11 2.06
N LEU A 160 -11.25 11.76 2.17
CA LEU A 160 -10.49 11.84 3.42
C LEU A 160 -11.30 12.46 4.56
N ARG A 161 -12.19 13.42 4.24
CA ARG A 161 -13.13 14.06 5.18
C ARG A 161 -14.08 13.09 5.90
N ARG A 162 -14.16 11.83 5.45
CA ARG A 162 -14.98 10.76 6.07
C ARG A 162 -14.25 10.02 7.18
N PHE A 163 -12.98 10.35 7.42
CA PHE A 163 -12.09 9.67 8.35
C PHE A 163 -11.64 10.61 9.47
N GLY A 164 -11.19 10.01 10.58
CA GLY A 164 -10.63 10.72 11.71
C GLY A 164 -11.66 11.27 12.69
N VAL A 165 -11.15 11.95 13.70
CA VAL A 165 -11.94 12.52 14.80
C VAL A 165 -12.96 13.55 14.29
N ALA A 166 -12.58 14.38 13.34
CA ALA A 166 -13.46 15.41 12.77
C ALA A 166 -14.70 14.81 12.08
N ALA A 167 -14.59 13.59 11.57
CA ALA A 167 -15.70 12.85 10.98
C ALA A 167 -16.47 11.98 11.99
N GLY A 168 -16.14 12.06 13.30
CA GLY A 168 -16.73 11.20 14.33
C GLY A 168 -16.23 9.74 14.25
N ARG A 169 -15.10 9.48 13.61
CA ARG A 169 -14.53 8.15 13.38
C ARG A 169 -13.09 8.06 13.89
N PRO A 170 -12.85 8.14 15.19
CA PRO A 170 -11.50 8.14 15.77
C PRO A 170 -10.73 6.84 15.47
N ASP A 171 -11.43 5.70 15.34
CA ASP A 171 -10.84 4.39 15.05
C ASP A 171 -10.35 4.26 13.59
N TYR A 172 -10.71 5.21 12.73
CA TYR A 172 -10.30 5.27 11.32
C TYR A 172 -9.54 6.56 11.06
N PRO A 173 -8.29 6.69 11.52
CA PRO A 173 -7.53 7.94 11.45
C PRO A 173 -7.29 8.35 9.99
N ALA A 174 -7.41 9.65 9.71
CA ALA A 174 -7.08 10.19 8.37
C ALA A 174 -5.59 10.05 8.03
N ASN A 175 -4.72 10.03 9.03
CA ASN A 175 -3.28 9.77 8.90
C ASN A 175 -2.94 8.49 9.66
N MET A 176 -2.38 7.52 8.98
CA MET A 176 -2.03 6.19 9.53
C MET A 176 -0.79 6.20 10.43
N GLY A 177 -0.01 7.28 10.44
CA GLY A 177 1.11 7.46 11.35
C GLY A 177 2.38 6.65 11.04
N PHE A 178 2.46 5.98 9.89
CA PHE A 178 3.62 5.16 9.51
C PHE A 178 4.83 5.93 8.99
N MET A 179 4.70 7.24 8.79
CA MET A 179 5.83 8.12 8.45
C MET A 179 6.34 8.87 9.68
N ALA A 180 7.66 9.08 9.73
CA ALA A 180 8.34 9.88 10.77
C ALA A 180 8.30 11.35 10.41
#